data_2790870b0d56286745780db0f169a7e9
#
_entry.id   2790870b0d56286745780db0f169a7e9
#
_cell.length_a   1.000
_cell.length_b   1.000
_cell.length_c   1.000
_cell.angle_alpha   90.00
_cell.angle_beta   90.00
_cell.angle_gamma   90.00
#
_symmetry.space_group_name_H-M   'P 1'
#
loop_
_entity.id
_entity.type
_entity.pdbx_description
1 polymer ?
#
loop_
_entity_poly.entity_id
_entity_poly.type
_entity_poly.pdbx_seq_one_letter_code
_entity_poly.pdbx_strand_id
1 'polypeptide(L)'
;MRLRLDPAENEGTLSVAGDWLPFSRQDKPNTVTLMTASRLWRGKAAWWLLAIVLCAAAARAGAQSDTATFALPPVPKPASVNIKDLPDAFNRPAPTSMAELREIQERVTSLVRKVSPAVVAVELGRSSGSGVVISADGLVLTAGHVASVEGRKVLFTFPNGKTARGKTIGVDEDADTGLMRITDPGPWPHVDVGELKNARLGDWTLAMGNPGGFDAKRSLVVRLGRIIRLMPGVVQTDCTIYPGDSGGPLFDMYGRVIGVHTAISSETDENYHVPITEFFDTWSDLIAAPVPVSKPEPVRPQAYCGLSVIDEGGNCRLSKIEKNSPAAKAGLKPGDQVLEVDGRRIEVSSSFERWIAESGPGETLKLKVRRGNRILSVPIKLQTQPGATK
;
A
#
# COMPACT_ATOMS: atom_id res chain seq x y z
N MET A 1 -46.95 -25.84 -15.83
CA MET A 1 -45.88 -26.47 -16.61
C MET A 1 -44.83 -26.97 -15.61
N ARG A 2 -44.84 -28.29 -15.38
CA ARG A 2 -43.97 -28.95 -14.40
C ARG A 2 -42.67 -29.33 -15.13
N LEU A 3 -41.52 -28.88 -14.61
CA LEU A 3 -40.20 -29.43 -15.00
C LEU A 3 -39.70 -30.34 -13.86
N ARG A 4 -39.54 -31.63 -14.21
CA ARG A 4 -38.89 -32.66 -13.41
C ARG A 4 -37.38 -32.40 -13.46
N LEU A 5 -36.72 -32.50 -12.33
CA LEU A 5 -35.26 -32.68 -12.21
C LEU A 5 -35.00 -34.18 -12.05
N ASP A 6 -34.24 -34.75 -12.97
CA ASP A 6 -33.60 -36.05 -12.82
C ASP A 6 -32.19 -35.82 -12.25
N PRO A 7 -31.74 -36.66 -11.30
CA PRO A 7 -30.38 -36.66 -10.79
C PRO A 7 -29.61 -37.87 -11.35
N ALA A 8 -28.61 -37.64 -12.16
CA ALA A 8 -27.53 -38.63 -12.37
C ALA A 8 -26.32 -38.01 -13.10
N GLU A 9 -25.17 -38.19 -12.43
CA GLU A 9 -23.84 -38.44 -12.98
C GLU A 9 -23.14 -37.35 -13.80
N ASN A 10 -22.09 -36.70 -13.17
CA ASN A 10 -20.76 -36.82 -13.79
C ASN A 10 -19.67 -36.38 -12.79
N GLU A 11 -18.91 -37.37 -12.36
CA GLU A 11 -17.59 -37.20 -11.77
C GLU A 11 -16.64 -36.75 -12.87
N GLY A 12 -16.16 -35.51 -12.78
CA GLY A 12 -15.11 -34.94 -13.61
C GLY A 12 -13.90 -34.60 -12.77
N THR A 13 -13.04 -35.57 -12.53
CA THR A 13 -11.70 -35.37 -11.97
C THR A 13 -10.86 -34.56 -12.94
N LEU A 14 -10.58 -33.29 -12.63
CA LEU A 14 -9.52 -32.49 -13.26
C LEU A 14 -8.22 -32.69 -12.49
N SER A 15 -7.38 -33.62 -13.01
CA SER A 15 -5.99 -33.78 -12.63
C SER A 15 -5.18 -32.65 -13.26
N VAL A 16 -4.64 -31.77 -12.44
CA VAL A 16 -3.58 -30.84 -12.84
C VAL A 16 -2.27 -31.38 -12.28
N ALA A 17 -1.54 -32.14 -13.13
CA ALA A 17 -0.16 -32.52 -12.87
C ALA A 17 0.72 -31.27 -13.16
N GLY A 18 1.27 -30.68 -12.11
CA GLY A 18 2.35 -29.70 -12.18
C GLY A 18 3.54 -30.26 -11.40
N ASP A 19 4.56 -30.69 -12.15
CA ASP A 19 5.81 -31.24 -11.61
C ASP A 19 6.60 -30.16 -10.86
N TRP A 20 6.67 -30.30 -9.55
CA TRP A 20 7.63 -29.57 -8.72
C TRP A 20 8.85 -30.44 -8.47
N LEU A 21 9.98 -30.09 -9.08
CA LEU A 21 11.27 -30.67 -8.78
C LEU A 21 11.86 -29.99 -7.52
N PRO A 22 12.37 -30.78 -6.56
CA PRO A 22 13.03 -30.21 -5.39
C PRO A 22 14.46 -29.77 -5.71
N PHE A 23 14.81 -28.54 -5.40
CA PHE A 23 16.20 -28.07 -5.41
C PHE A 23 16.93 -28.61 -4.18
N SER A 24 17.91 -29.47 -4.42
CA SER A 24 18.83 -29.98 -3.41
C SER A 24 19.92 -28.95 -3.10
N ARG A 25 20.07 -28.62 -1.81
CA ARG A 25 21.26 -27.95 -1.27
C ARG A 25 22.47 -28.84 -1.44
N GLN A 26 23.52 -28.33 -2.04
CA GLN A 26 24.87 -28.86 -1.91
C GLN A 26 25.75 -27.82 -1.26
N ASP A 27 26.21 -28.16 -0.06
CA ASP A 27 27.26 -27.50 0.70
C ASP A 27 28.62 -27.71 0.02
N LYS A 28 29.45 -26.64 -0.05
CA LYS A 28 30.91 -26.78 -0.09
C LYS A 28 31.57 -25.59 0.63
N PRO A 29 32.52 -25.88 1.55
CA PRO A 29 33.26 -24.86 2.24
C PRO A 29 34.49 -24.45 1.44
N ASN A 30 34.74 -23.15 1.31
CA ASN A 30 36.01 -22.65 0.79
C ASN A 30 36.87 -22.13 1.95
N THR A 31 37.90 -22.91 2.21
CA THR A 31 39.02 -22.58 3.10
C THR A 31 39.95 -21.56 2.41
N VAL A 32 40.14 -20.39 3.02
CA VAL A 32 41.12 -19.40 2.57
C VAL A 32 42.35 -19.51 3.45
N THR A 33 43.44 -19.90 2.82
CA THR A 33 44.80 -20.03 3.41
C THR A 33 45.44 -18.66 3.56
N LEU A 34 45.83 -18.31 4.78
CA LEU A 34 46.65 -17.14 5.09
C LEU A 34 48.11 -17.42 4.72
N MET A 35 48.67 -16.66 3.78
CA MET A 35 50.09 -16.60 3.56
C MET A 35 50.72 -15.43 4.33
N THR A 36 51.60 -15.77 5.24
CA THR A 36 52.48 -14.85 5.95
C THR A 36 53.65 -14.45 5.06
N ALA A 37 53.88 -13.16 4.91
CA ALA A 37 55.15 -12.63 4.39
C ALA A 37 55.75 -11.67 5.40
N SER A 38 56.81 -12.14 6.06
CA SER A 38 57.73 -11.35 6.85
C SER A 38 58.86 -10.82 5.95
N ARG A 39 59.20 -9.54 6.03
CA ARG A 39 60.58 -9.02 6.30
C ARG A 39 60.73 -7.55 5.90
N LEU A 40 61.18 -6.80 6.90
CA LEU A 40 62.21 -5.74 6.89
C LEU A 40 62.01 -4.51 5.98
N TRP A 41 61.72 -3.36 6.61
CA TRP A 41 62.51 -2.14 6.39
C TRP A 41 62.49 -1.26 7.65
N ARG A 42 63.70 -1.04 8.22
CA ARG A 42 63.98 -0.05 9.28
C ARG A 42 64.41 1.25 8.61
N GLY A 43 63.84 2.38 9.03
CA GLY A 43 64.44 3.66 8.85
C GLY A 43 63.52 4.82 8.44
N LYS A 44 63.39 5.79 9.34
CA LYS A 44 62.97 7.16 9.09
C LYS A 44 61.45 7.40 8.84
N ALA A 45 60.62 7.20 9.85
CA ALA A 45 59.22 7.62 9.80
C ALA A 45 58.65 8.06 11.17
N ALA A 46 59.48 8.58 12.09
CA ALA A 46 58.96 8.97 13.42
C ALA A 46 58.25 10.34 13.45
N TRP A 47 58.34 11.14 12.40
CA TRP A 47 57.71 12.48 12.37
C TRP A 47 56.42 12.58 11.55
N TRP A 48 56.12 11.58 10.72
CA TRP A 48 54.88 11.54 9.94
C TRP A 48 53.71 10.87 10.67
N LEU A 49 54.00 10.06 11.70
CA LEU A 49 52.96 9.39 12.49
C LEU A 49 52.23 10.31 13.45
N LEU A 50 52.86 11.41 13.92
CA LEU A 50 52.17 12.37 14.81
C LEU A 50 51.15 13.25 14.05
N ALA A 51 51.41 13.57 12.79
CA ALA A 51 50.49 14.36 11.95
C ALA A 51 49.26 13.56 11.50
N ILE A 52 49.43 12.24 11.25
CA ILE A 52 48.33 11.36 10.84
C ILE A 52 47.40 11.04 12.02
N VAL A 53 47.93 10.94 13.25
CA VAL A 53 47.12 10.68 14.45
C VAL A 53 46.32 11.91 14.84
N LEU A 54 46.81 13.12 14.65
CA LEU A 54 46.08 14.37 14.91
C LEU A 54 45.00 14.66 13.84
N CYS A 55 45.21 14.31 12.58
CA CYS A 55 44.20 14.40 11.54
C CYS A 55 43.12 13.30 11.66
N ALA A 56 43.44 12.10 12.15
CA ALA A 56 42.49 11.03 12.39
C ALA A 56 41.61 11.29 13.63
N ALA A 57 42.09 12.06 14.62
CA ALA A 57 41.30 12.48 15.77
C ALA A 57 40.30 13.63 15.43
N ALA A 58 40.69 14.54 14.53
CA ALA A 58 39.82 15.61 14.06
C ALA A 58 38.74 15.12 13.07
N ALA A 59 39.01 14.05 12.31
CA ALA A 59 38.05 13.44 11.41
C ALA A 59 37.01 12.56 12.13
N ARG A 60 37.24 12.18 13.39
CA ARG A 60 36.29 11.41 14.21
C ARG A 60 35.28 12.28 14.98
N ALA A 61 35.46 13.58 15.03
CA ALA A 61 34.55 14.51 15.74
C ALA A 61 33.44 15.11 14.84
N GLY A 62 33.37 14.75 13.56
CA GLY A 62 32.46 15.35 12.59
C GLY A 62 31.47 14.42 11.87
N ALA A 63 31.42 13.13 12.22
CA ALA A 63 30.48 12.19 11.62
C ALA A 63 29.70 11.44 12.71
N GLN A 64 28.98 12.17 13.54
CA GLN A 64 27.75 11.64 14.12
C GLN A 64 26.72 11.63 12.99
N SER A 65 26.71 10.53 12.22
CA SER A 65 25.51 10.18 11.48
C SER A 65 24.44 9.94 12.54
N ASP A 66 23.46 10.85 12.63
CA ASP A 66 22.17 10.59 13.26
C ASP A 66 21.46 9.48 12.48
N THR A 67 22.01 8.28 12.49
CA THR A 67 21.23 7.06 12.29
C THR A 67 20.45 6.89 13.59
N ALA A 68 19.29 7.55 13.67
CA ALA A 68 18.28 7.16 14.63
C ALA A 68 18.05 5.66 14.39
N THR A 69 18.66 4.85 15.23
CA THR A 69 18.45 3.40 15.27
C THR A 69 17.03 3.25 15.76
N PHE A 70 16.06 3.21 14.83
CA PHE A 70 14.70 2.88 15.18
C PHE A 70 14.74 1.48 15.76
N ALA A 71 14.42 1.37 17.05
CA ALA A 71 14.21 0.07 17.66
C ALA A 71 13.16 -0.67 16.80
N LEU A 72 13.47 -1.92 16.44
CA LEU A 72 12.55 -2.75 15.68
C LEU A 72 11.25 -2.86 16.47
N PRO A 73 10.08 -2.62 15.86
CA PRO A 73 8.82 -2.68 16.57
C PRO A 73 8.55 -4.12 17.02
N PRO A 74 8.14 -4.32 18.28
CA PRO A 74 7.75 -5.65 18.74
C PRO A 74 6.52 -6.14 17.97
N VAL A 75 6.33 -7.47 17.92
CA VAL A 75 5.09 -8.06 17.40
C VAL A 75 3.91 -7.45 18.15
N PRO A 76 2.91 -6.89 17.45
CA PRO A 76 1.72 -6.33 18.08
C PRO A 76 0.98 -7.41 18.88
N LYS A 77 0.57 -7.07 20.11
CA LYS A 77 -0.24 -7.99 20.90
C LYS A 77 -1.72 -7.76 20.62
N PRO A 78 -2.49 -8.82 20.36
CA PRO A 78 -3.93 -8.69 20.22
C PRO A 78 -4.56 -8.05 21.47
N ALA A 79 -5.40 -7.04 21.25
CA ALA A 79 -6.14 -6.40 22.32
C ALA A 79 -7.20 -7.36 22.87
N SER A 80 -7.27 -7.49 24.18
CA SER A 80 -8.34 -8.22 24.85
C SER A 80 -9.65 -7.43 24.75
N VAL A 81 -10.75 -8.13 24.55
CA VAL A 81 -12.10 -7.56 24.52
C VAL A 81 -13.01 -8.30 25.47
N ASN A 82 -13.98 -7.58 26.01
CA ASN A 82 -15.06 -8.19 26.74
C ASN A 82 -16.16 -8.61 25.75
N ILE A 83 -16.34 -9.90 25.54
CA ILE A 83 -17.33 -10.46 24.60
C ILE A 83 -18.75 -9.97 24.92
N LYS A 84 -19.05 -9.65 26.19
CA LYS A 84 -20.34 -9.14 26.62
C LYS A 84 -20.67 -7.72 26.12
N ASP A 85 -19.67 -6.99 25.60
CA ASP A 85 -19.88 -5.62 25.09
C ASP A 85 -20.48 -5.58 23.67
N LEU A 86 -20.67 -6.75 23.05
CA LEU A 86 -21.32 -6.85 21.74
C LEU A 86 -22.82 -7.15 21.92
N PRO A 87 -23.74 -6.35 21.32
CA PRO A 87 -25.17 -6.61 21.35
C PRO A 87 -25.52 -8.01 20.81
N ASP A 88 -26.52 -8.66 21.37
CA ASP A 88 -26.94 -10.00 20.97
C ASP A 88 -27.35 -10.11 19.50
N ALA A 89 -27.79 -9.00 18.91
CA ALA A 89 -28.10 -8.91 17.47
C ALA A 89 -26.94 -9.36 16.57
N PHE A 90 -25.68 -9.21 17.01
CA PHE A 90 -24.50 -9.63 16.26
C PHE A 90 -24.21 -11.14 16.37
N ASN A 91 -24.81 -11.82 17.34
CA ASN A 91 -24.66 -13.28 17.52
C ASN A 91 -25.72 -14.08 16.74
N ARG A 92 -26.59 -13.40 16.00
CA ARG A 92 -27.69 -14.02 15.24
C ARG A 92 -27.44 -14.03 13.74
N PRO A 93 -27.98 -15.00 13.00
CA PRO A 93 -27.88 -15.03 11.55
C PRO A 93 -28.52 -13.81 10.88
N ALA A 94 -29.61 -13.27 11.45
CA ALA A 94 -30.27 -12.07 10.99
C ALA A 94 -30.98 -11.35 12.15
N PRO A 95 -31.14 -10.01 12.08
CA PRO A 95 -31.93 -9.27 13.03
C PRO A 95 -33.41 -9.67 12.90
N THR A 96 -34.10 -9.77 14.03
CA THR A 96 -35.52 -10.21 14.10
C THR A 96 -36.46 -9.08 14.46
N SER A 97 -35.95 -7.90 14.78
CA SER A 97 -36.72 -6.74 15.17
C SER A 97 -36.11 -5.42 14.71
N MET A 98 -36.93 -4.35 14.68
CA MET A 98 -36.45 -2.99 14.43
C MET A 98 -35.52 -2.48 15.54
N ALA A 99 -35.64 -3.00 16.75
CA ALA A 99 -34.72 -2.65 17.84
C ALA A 99 -33.33 -3.19 17.55
N GLU A 100 -33.21 -4.46 17.18
CA GLU A 100 -31.94 -5.07 16.80
C GLU A 100 -31.27 -4.38 15.60
N LEU A 101 -32.05 -3.96 14.60
CA LEU A 101 -31.50 -3.19 13.47
C LEU A 101 -30.93 -1.84 13.92
N ARG A 102 -31.56 -1.16 14.89
CA ARG A 102 -31.04 0.09 15.46
C ARG A 102 -29.75 -0.16 16.27
N GLU A 103 -29.69 -1.22 17.06
CA GLU A 103 -28.47 -1.61 17.78
C GLU A 103 -27.30 -1.86 16.83
N ILE A 104 -27.55 -2.58 15.72
CA ILE A 104 -26.55 -2.80 14.67
C ILE A 104 -26.10 -1.46 14.07
N GLN A 105 -27.05 -0.60 13.69
CA GLN A 105 -26.74 0.72 13.12
C GLN A 105 -25.92 1.59 14.06
N GLU A 106 -26.31 1.66 15.34
CA GLU A 106 -25.60 2.44 16.36
C GLU A 106 -24.19 1.92 16.58
N ARG A 107 -24.04 0.59 16.70
CA ARG A 107 -22.74 -0.04 16.86
C ARG A 107 -21.82 0.24 15.67
N VAL A 108 -22.30 0.00 14.45
CA VAL A 108 -21.52 0.23 13.22
C VAL A 108 -21.16 1.70 13.07
N THR A 109 -22.10 2.62 13.33
CA THR A 109 -21.81 4.07 13.25
C THR A 109 -20.76 4.51 14.26
N SER A 110 -20.86 4.02 15.50
CA SER A 110 -19.87 4.28 16.54
C SER A 110 -18.50 3.72 16.17
N LEU A 111 -18.49 2.49 15.67
CA LEU A 111 -17.26 1.81 15.25
C LEU A 111 -16.57 2.54 14.10
N VAL A 112 -17.30 2.91 13.05
CA VAL A 112 -16.79 3.69 11.91
C VAL A 112 -16.12 4.97 12.40
N ARG A 113 -16.76 5.73 13.30
CA ARG A 113 -16.18 6.96 13.86
C ARG A 113 -14.86 6.70 14.61
N LYS A 114 -14.79 5.58 15.34
CA LYS A 114 -13.63 5.20 16.13
C LYS A 114 -12.43 4.83 15.25
N VAL A 115 -12.66 4.01 14.21
CA VAL A 115 -11.55 3.38 13.46
C VAL A 115 -11.16 4.13 12.19
N SER A 116 -12.08 4.90 11.56
CA SER A 116 -11.79 5.64 10.32
C SER A 116 -10.54 6.51 10.38
N PRO A 117 -10.24 7.23 11.47
CA PRO A 117 -9.06 8.09 11.53
C PRO A 117 -7.73 7.36 11.32
N ALA A 118 -7.69 6.04 11.53
CA ALA A 118 -6.49 5.21 11.38
C ALA A 118 -6.36 4.58 9.99
N VAL A 119 -7.38 4.66 9.14
CA VAL A 119 -7.35 4.08 7.79
C VAL A 119 -6.85 5.12 6.80
N VAL A 120 -5.81 4.79 6.06
CA VAL A 120 -5.13 5.74 5.15
C VAL A 120 -5.15 5.25 3.71
N ALA A 121 -5.21 6.19 2.78
CA ALA A 121 -4.82 5.92 1.41
C ALA A 121 -3.29 5.90 1.34
N VAL A 122 -2.75 4.97 0.58
CA VAL A 122 -1.31 4.73 0.41
C VAL A 122 -0.96 4.99 -1.04
N GLU A 123 0.07 5.82 -1.26
CA GLU A 123 0.57 6.15 -2.59
C GLU A 123 2.08 5.88 -2.67
N LEU A 124 2.47 5.02 -3.63
CA LEU A 124 3.85 4.66 -3.91
C LEU A 124 4.14 4.86 -5.39
N GLY A 125 4.52 6.07 -5.77
CA GLY A 125 4.67 6.38 -7.17
C GLY A 125 3.34 6.17 -7.92
N ARG A 126 3.33 5.35 -8.98
CA ARG A 126 2.12 5.07 -9.78
C ARG A 126 1.18 4.04 -9.15
N SER A 127 1.58 3.40 -8.07
CA SER A 127 0.75 2.45 -7.33
C SER A 127 -0.01 3.16 -6.23
N SER A 128 -1.26 2.76 -6.01
CA SER A 128 -2.08 3.23 -4.91
C SER A 128 -2.80 2.06 -4.25
N GLY A 129 -3.06 2.20 -2.97
CA GLY A 129 -3.78 1.24 -2.17
C GLY A 129 -4.29 1.87 -0.89
N SER A 130 -4.52 1.04 0.09
CA SER A 130 -4.96 1.41 1.43
C SER A 130 -4.00 0.86 2.49
N GLY A 131 -4.12 1.36 3.69
CA GLY A 131 -3.39 0.87 4.85
C GLY A 131 -4.12 1.18 6.15
N VAL A 132 -3.67 0.58 7.23
CA VAL A 132 -4.19 0.86 8.57
C VAL A 132 -3.05 1.11 9.55
N VAL A 133 -3.12 2.23 10.24
CA VAL A 133 -2.16 2.59 11.29
C VAL A 133 -2.49 1.81 12.56
N ILE A 134 -1.51 1.07 13.09
CA ILE A 134 -1.68 0.20 14.26
C ILE A 134 -0.87 0.65 15.48
N SER A 135 -0.14 1.76 15.38
CA SER A 135 0.61 2.32 16.52
C SER A 135 0.72 3.83 16.46
N ALA A 136 0.85 4.46 17.62
CA ALA A 136 0.97 5.92 17.74
C ALA A 136 2.24 6.47 17.05
N ASP A 137 3.28 5.67 16.91
CA ASP A 137 4.53 6.01 16.24
C ASP A 137 4.49 5.77 14.72
N GLY A 138 3.29 5.41 14.19
CA GLY A 138 3.01 5.40 12.76
C GLY A 138 3.35 4.10 12.03
N LEU A 139 3.26 2.94 12.69
CA LEU A 139 3.35 1.65 12.03
C LEU A 139 2.06 1.36 11.26
N VAL A 140 2.19 0.94 9.99
CA VAL A 140 1.07 0.75 9.07
C VAL A 140 1.10 -0.64 8.47
N LEU A 141 -0.01 -1.38 8.57
CA LEU A 141 -0.21 -2.63 7.83
C LEU A 141 -0.81 -2.32 6.46
N THR A 142 -0.38 -3.08 5.46
CA THR A 142 -0.89 -3.05 4.09
C THR A 142 -0.69 -4.42 3.43
N ALA A 143 -1.15 -4.60 2.20
CA ALA A 143 -0.86 -5.81 1.43
C ALA A 143 0.57 -5.80 0.86
N GLY A 144 1.17 -6.96 0.71
CA GLY A 144 2.52 -7.12 0.18
C GLY A 144 2.68 -6.51 -1.21
N HIS A 145 1.76 -6.80 -2.12
CA HIS A 145 1.76 -6.26 -3.48
C HIS A 145 1.59 -4.72 -3.54
N VAL A 146 0.98 -4.10 -2.51
CA VAL A 146 0.90 -2.63 -2.36
C VAL A 146 2.25 -2.09 -1.90
N ALA A 147 2.87 -2.69 -0.89
CA ALA A 147 4.19 -2.28 -0.40
C ALA A 147 5.28 -2.48 -1.46
N SER A 148 5.16 -3.56 -2.24
CA SER A 148 5.98 -3.88 -3.43
C SER A 148 7.43 -4.22 -3.12
N VAL A 149 8.21 -3.26 -2.61
CA VAL A 149 9.60 -3.44 -2.19
C VAL A 149 9.92 -2.53 -1.00
N GLU A 150 10.94 -2.88 -0.26
CA GLU A 150 11.39 -2.16 0.92
C GLU A 150 12.04 -0.81 0.61
N GLY A 151 12.02 0.09 1.60
CA GLY A 151 12.70 1.39 1.55
C GLY A 151 12.07 2.42 0.60
N ARG A 152 10.96 2.10 -0.08
CA ARG A 152 10.29 3.05 -0.97
C ARG A 152 9.62 4.17 -0.17
N LYS A 153 9.67 5.37 -0.72
CA LYS A 153 8.93 6.52 -0.18
C LYS A 153 7.43 6.32 -0.38
N VAL A 154 6.67 6.60 0.65
CA VAL A 154 5.22 6.48 0.69
C VAL A 154 4.61 7.82 1.08
N LEU A 155 3.53 8.19 0.43
CA LEU A 155 2.64 9.26 0.88
C LEU A 155 1.37 8.61 1.44
N PHE A 156 1.08 8.89 2.69
CA PHE A 156 -0.17 8.51 3.35
C PHE A 156 -1.12 9.69 3.35
N THR A 157 -2.37 9.45 2.95
CA THR A 157 -3.43 10.45 3.04
C THR A 157 -4.53 9.96 3.97
N PHE A 158 -4.76 10.70 5.05
CA PHE A 158 -5.79 10.42 6.05
C PHE A 158 -7.18 10.86 5.56
N PRO A 159 -8.29 10.34 6.13
CA PRO A 159 -9.65 10.68 5.69
C PRO A 159 -9.98 12.18 5.74
N ASN A 160 -9.33 12.93 6.60
CA ASN A 160 -9.48 14.38 6.72
C ASN A 160 -8.64 15.18 5.71
N GLY A 161 -7.96 14.51 4.77
CA GLY A 161 -7.08 15.12 3.78
C GLY A 161 -5.67 15.45 4.28
N LYS A 162 -5.36 15.23 5.57
CA LYS A 162 -3.99 15.41 6.08
C LYS A 162 -3.09 14.36 5.45
N THR A 163 -1.92 14.77 5.00
CA THR A 163 -0.91 13.87 4.44
C THR A 163 0.24 13.65 5.42
N ALA A 164 0.91 12.52 5.28
CA ALA A 164 2.13 12.18 6.00
C ALA A 164 3.07 11.39 5.09
N ARG A 165 4.37 11.63 5.25
CA ARG A 165 5.41 10.91 4.51
C ARG A 165 5.88 9.71 5.32
N GLY A 166 6.31 8.69 4.61
CA GLY A 166 6.89 7.52 5.22
C GLY A 166 7.64 6.65 4.23
N LYS A 167 7.84 5.41 4.62
CA LYS A 167 8.55 4.41 3.82
C LYS A 167 8.00 3.01 4.07
N THR A 168 8.21 2.12 3.10
CA THR A 168 8.03 0.67 3.28
C THR A 168 9.13 0.14 4.19
N ILE A 169 8.79 -0.82 5.07
CA ILE A 169 9.73 -1.47 5.99
C ILE A 169 10.04 -2.87 5.53
N GLY A 170 9.00 -3.67 5.24
CA GLY A 170 9.14 -5.04 4.85
C GLY A 170 7.97 -5.51 4.00
N VAL A 171 8.22 -6.57 3.25
CA VAL A 171 7.27 -7.22 2.37
C VAL A 171 7.50 -8.71 2.43
N ASP A 172 6.44 -9.48 2.56
CA ASP A 172 6.41 -10.90 2.30
C ASP A 172 5.45 -11.14 1.13
N GLU A 173 6.01 -11.58 0.00
CA GLU A 173 5.25 -11.77 -1.24
C GLU A 173 4.40 -13.06 -1.17
N ASP A 174 4.85 -14.08 -0.45
CA ASP A 174 4.16 -15.36 -0.35
C ASP A 174 2.90 -15.26 0.50
N ALA A 175 2.99 -14.54 1.63
CA ALA A 175 1.85 -14.28 2.51
C ALA A 175 1.07 -13.02 2.10
N ASP A 176 1.52 -12.25 1.11
CA ASP A 176 0.99 -10.94 0.70
C ASP A 176 0.85 -9.97 1.90
N THR A 177 1.84 -9.96 2.80
CA THR A 177 1.91 -9.05 3.94
C THR A 177 2.89 -7.92 3.69
N GLY A 178 2.52 -6.71 4.06
CA GLY A 178 3.35 -5.51 3.91
C GLY A 178 3.35 -4.62 5.14
N LEU A 179 4.51 -4.11 5.49
CA LEU A 179 4.70 -3.22 6.62
C LEU A 179 5.31 -1.89 6.18
N MET A 180 4.72 -0.80 6.64
CA MET A 180 5.16 0.56 6.35
C MET A 180 5.27 1.36 7.63
N ARG A 181 5.99 2.48 7.57
CA ARG A 181 6.10 3.43 8.69
C ARG A 181 5.95 4.86 8.22
N ILE A 182 5.13 5.62 8.92
CA ILE A 182 5.09 7.06 8.82
C ILE A 182 6.36 7.61 9.47
N THR A 183 7.11 8.45 8.76
CA THR A 183 8.36 9.07 9.23
C THR A 183 8.18 10.49 9.71
N ASP A 184 7.08 11.15 9.33
CA ASP A 184 6.72 12.45 9.87
C ASP A 184 6.33 12.31 11.37
N PRO A 185 6.55 13.34 12.21
CA PRO A 185 6.30 13.26 13.64
C PRO A 185 4.80 13.04 13.97
N GLY A 186 4.54 12.08 14.89
CA GLY A 186 3.20 11.79 15.45
C GLY A 186 2.84 12.66 16.67
N PRO A 187 1.94 12.20 17.53
CA PRO A 187 1.32 10.86 17.48
C PRO A 187 0.25 10.73 16.38
N TRP A 188 0.13 9.51 15.85
CA TRP A 188 -0.83 9.19 14.79
C TRP A 188 -2.07 8.49 15.33
N PRO A 189 -3.28 8.75 14.76
CA PRO A 189 -4.46 7.94 15.02
C PRO A 189 -4.13 6.49 14.66
N HIS A 190 -4.46 5.56 15.55
CA HIS A 190 -4.20 4.14 15.37
C HIS A 190 -5.31 3.30 15.97
N VAL A 191 -5.33 2.04 15.60
CA VAL A 191 -6.27 1.03 16.07
C VAL A 191 -5.53 -0.19 16.60
N ASP A 192 -6.21 -0.95 17.43
CA ASP A 192 -5.70 -2.20 17.96
C ASP A 192 -5.78 -3.31 16.89
N VAL A 193 -4.92 -4.32 17.03
CA VAL A 193 -5.03 -5.58 16.30
C VAL A 193 -5.81 -6.60 17.11
N GLY A 194 -6.54 -7.45 16.40
CA GLY A 194 -7.31 -8.55 16.97
C GLY A 194 -6.65 -9.90 16.75
N GLU A 195 -7.46 -10.94 16.87
CA GLU A 195 -7.09 -12.31 16.58
C GLU A 195 -8.26 -13.06 15.94
N LEU A 196 -7.95 -14.05 15.12
CA LEU A 196 -8.96 -14.88 14.45
C LEU A 196 -9.26 -16.19 15.17
N LYS A 197 -8.61 -16.45 16.30
CA LYS A 197 -8.73 -17.70 17.03
C LYS A 197 -10.17 -18.15 17.31
N ASN A 198 -11.07 -17.19 17.54
CA ASN A 198 -12.47 -17.43 17.86
C ASN A 198 -13.41 -16.99 16.73
N ALA A 199 -12.89 -16.62 15.56
CA ALA A 199 -13.70 -16.22 14.42
C ALA A 199 -14.51 -17.40 13.87
N ARG A 200 -15.76 -17.13 13.48
CA ARG A 200 -16.70 -18.12 12.99
C ARG A 200 -17.31 -17.67 11.67
N LEU A 201 -17.78 -18.62 10.89
CA LEU A 201 -18.62 -18.33 9.74
C LEU A 201 -19.88 -17.57 10.20
N GLY A 202 -20.22 -16.50 9.50
CA GLY A 202 -21.33 -15.63 9.82
C GLY A 202 -21.00 -14.49 10.78
N ASP A 203 -19.79 -14.43 11.35
CA ASP A 203 -19.38 -13.29 12.17
C ASP A 203 -19.38 -11.99 11.35
N TRP A 204 -19.91 -10.93 11.93
CA TRP A 204 -19.94 -9.62 11.32
C TRP A 204 -18.55 -8.99 11.23
N THR A 205 -18.28 -8.38 10.09
CA THR A 205 -17.03 -7.68 9.80
C THR A 205 -17.29 -6.33 9.16
N LEU A 206 -16.31 -5.43 9.29
CA LEU A 206 -16.32 -4.11 8.68
C LEU A 206 -15.08 -3.96 7.82
N ALA A 207 -15.27 -3.85 6.51
CA ALA A 207 -14.19 -3.58 5.57
C ALA A 207 -14.11 -2.08 5.27
N MET A 208 -12.90 -1.51 5.25
CA MET A 208 -12.69 -0.10 4.97
C MET A 208 -11.49 0.10 4.03
N GLY A 209 -11.61 1.04 3.08
CA GLY A 209 -10.52 1.33 2.16
C GLY A 209 -10.78 2.53 1.26
N ASN A 210 -9.86 2.72 0.31
CA ASN A 210 -9.84 3.84 -0.64
C ASN A 210 -9.86 3.30 -2.08
N PRO A 211 -11.00 2.75 -2.55
CA PRO A 211 -11.07 2.22 -3.91
C PRO A 211 -10.74 3.31 -4.94
N GLY A 212 -9.81 3.00 -5.87
CA GLY A 212 -9.31 3.97 -6.85
C GLY A 212 -8.36 5.02 -6.27
N GLY A 213 -7.94 4.90 -4.99
CA GLY A 213 -7.11 5.86 -4.28
C GLY A 213 -7.90 6.89 -3.46
N PHE A 214 -7.20 7.87 -2.89
CA PHE A 214 -7.82 8.93 -2.10
C PHE A 214 -8.76 9.80 -2.96
N ASP A 215 -9.95 10.02 -2.44
CA ASP A 215 -10.95 10.91 -3.03
C ASP A 215 -11.58 11.77 -1.92
N ALA A 216 -11.28 13.07 -1.93
CA ALA A 216 -11.73 14.01 -0.90
C ALA A 216 -13.27 14.18 -0.86
N LYS A 217 -13.98 13.91 -1.96
CA LYS A 217 -15.44 14.03 -2.03
C LYS A 217 -16.15 12.79 -1.50
N ARG A 218 -15.60 11.61 -1.82
CA ARG A 218 -16.16 10.33 -1.40
C ARG A 218 -15.73 9.95 0.01
N SER A 219 -14.46 10.31 0.40
CA SER A 219 -13.81 9.84 1.62
C SER A 219 -13.63 8.30 1.63
N LEU A 220 -13.48 7.70 2.81
CA LEU A 220 -13.38 6.25 2.98
C LEU A 220 -14.65 5.53 2.56
N VAL A 221 -14.50 4.40 1.91
CA VAL A 221 -15.63 3.48 1.65
C VAL A 221 -15.69 2.43 2.75
N VAL A 222 -16.89 2.24 3.27
CA VAL A 222 -17.18 1.35 4.39
C VAL A 222 -18.17 0.28 3.93
N ARG A 223 -17.90 -0.98 4.26
CA ARG A 223 -18.79 -2.10 3.95
C ARG A 223 -18.95 -2.97 5.18
N LEU A 224 -20.20 -3.19 5.55
CA LEU A 224 -20.59 -4.12 6.59
C LEU A 224 -20.91 -5.47 5.92
N GLY A 225 -20.32 -6.54 6.39
CA GLY A 225 -20.55 -7.87 5.85
C GLY A 225 -20.24 -8.95 6.87
N ARG A 226 -20.02 -10.17 6.38
CA ARG A 226 -19.80 -11.36 7.20
C ARG A 226 -18.65 -12.19 6.68
N ILE A 227 -18.05 -12.96 7.57
CA ILE A 227 -17.12 -14.01 7.21
C ILE A 227 -17.93 -15.14 6.57
N ILE A 228 -17.64 -15.47 5.31
CA ILE A 228 -18.30 -16.55 4.57
C ILE A 228 -17.42 -17.78 4.40
N ARG A 229 -16.09 -17.64 4.56
CA ARG A 229 -15.16 -18.76 4.57
C ARG A 229 -13.90 -18.43 5.37
N LEU A 230 -13.39 -19.43 6.07
CA LEU A 230 -12.08 -19.39 6.75
C LEU A 230 -11.22 -20.52 6.18
N MET A 231 -10.05 -20.18 5.66
CA MET A 231 -9.06 -21.10 5.11
C MET A 231 -7.69 -20.78 5.70
N PRO A 232 -6.72 -21.71 5.69
CA PRO A 232 -5.35 -21.38 6.04
C PRO A 232 -4.86 -20.21 5.19
N GLY A 233 -4.34 -19.16 5.84
CA GLY A 233 -3.83 -17.95 5.17
C GLY A 233 -4.88 -17.04 4.52
N VAL A 234 -6.20 -17.34 4.59
CA VAL A 234 -7.23 -16.53 3.92
C VAL A 234 -8.52 -16.45 4.71
N VAL A 235 -9.05 -15.24 4.85
CA VAL A 235 -10.42 -14.97 5.25
C VAL A 235 -11.19 -14.47 4.03
N GLN A 236 -12.34 -15.07 3.74
CA GLN A 236 -13.26 -14.61 2.70
C GLN A 236 -14.50 -13.98 3.32
N THR A 237 -14.94 -12.85 2.80
CA THR A 237 -16.13 -12.14 3.25
C THR A 237 -17.05 -11.76 2.08
N ASP A 238 -18.28 -11.41 2.38
CA ASP A 238 -19.21 -10.78 1.43
C ASP A 238 -19.08 -9.24 1.37
N CYS A 239 -18.05 -8.69 2.02
CA CYS A 239 -17.69 -7.26 1.89
C CYS A 239 -17.05 -7.01 0.53
N THR A 240 -17.82 -6.60 -0.47
CA THR A 240 -17.30 -6.35 -1.82
C THR A 240 -16.22 -5.28 -1.82
N ILE A 241 -15.00 -5.63 -2.17
CA ILE A 241 -13.85 -4.73 -2.28
C ILE A 241 -13.49 -4.48 -3.75
N TYR A 242 -12.77 -3.39 -4.02
CA TYR A 242 -12.40 -2.96 -5.37
C TYR A 242 -10.90 -2.62 -5.44
N PRO A 243 -10.31 -2.53 -6.65
CA PRO A 243 -8.96 -2.04 -6.83
C PRO A 243 -8.72 -0.71 -6.10
N GLY A 244 -7.66 -0.65 -5.26
CA GLY A 244 -7.36 0.45 -4.36
C GLY A 244 -7.80 0.22 -2.90
N ASP A 245 -8.70 -0.72 -2.65
CA ASP A 245 -8.98 -1.19 -1.27
C ASP A 245 -7.84 -2.08 -0.73
N SER A 246 -7.05 -2.71 -1.62
CA SER A 246 -5.89 -3.55 -1.24
C SER A 246 -5.04 -2.89 -0.17
N GLY A 247 -4.72 -3.63 0.88
CA GLY A 247 -4.01 -3.13 2.06
C GLY A 247 -4.90 -2.48 3.12
N GLY A 248 -6.17 -2.21 2.82
CA GLY A 248 -7.14 -1.71 3.79
C GLY A 248 -7.55 -2.77 4.82
N PRO A 249 -8.02 -2.34 6.00
CA PRO A 249 -8.35 -3.24 7.10
C PRO A 249 -9.70 -3.93 6.97
N LEU A 250 -9.74 -5.18 7.40
CA LEU A 250 -10.93 -5.88 7.83
C LEU A 250 -10.98 -5.81 9.37
N PHE A 251 -12.05 -5.24 9.91
CA PHE A 251 -12.26 -5.12 11.36
C PHE A 251 -13.29 -6.13 11.87
N ASP A 252 -13.11 -6.54 13.12
CA ASP A 252 -14.19 -7.15 13.89
C ASP A 252 -15.14 -6.07 14.46
N MET A 253 -16.23 -6.51 15.09
CA MET A 253 -17.22 -5.60 15.68
C MET A 253 -16.75 -4.92 16.97
N TYR A 254 -15.51 -5.14 17.41
CA TYR A 254 -14.85 -4.41 18.49
C TYR A 254 -13.92 -3.30 17.99
N GLY A 255 -13.65 -3.27 16.68
CA GLY A 255 -12.78 -2.31 16.00
C GLY A 255 -11.31 -2.68 16.01
N ARG A 256 -11.03 -3.97 16.10
CA ARG A 256 -9.68 -4.51 15.98
C ARG A 256 -9.46 -5.03 14.57
N VAL A 257 -8.27 -4.84 14.04
CA VAL A 257 -7.89 -5.39 12.74
C VAL A 257 -7.75 -6.91 12.84
N ILE A 258 -8.52 -7.64 12.06
CA ILE A 258 -8.49 -9.12 11.98
C ILE A 258 -7.96 -9.62 10.64
N GLY A 259 -7.82 -8.73 9.66
CA GLY A 259 -7.25 -9.05 8.35
C GLY A 259 -6.99 -7.80 7.53
N VAL A 260 -6.33 -7.99 6.39
CA VAL A 260 -5.97 -6.93 5.44
C VAL A 260 -6.44 -7.36 4.05
N HIS A 261 -7.08 -6.45 3.31
CA HIS A 261 -7.60 -6.74 1.96
C HIS A 261 -6.46 -7.07 0.99
N THR A 262 -6.59 -8.19 0.28
CA THR A 262 -5.57 -8.65 -0.66
C THR A 262 -6.09 -8.80 -2.08
N ALA A 263 -7.07 -9.63 -2.30
CA ALA A 263 -7.50 -10.00 -3.64
C ALA A 263 -9.01 -10.05 -3.80
N ILE A 264 -9.43 -9.90 -5.05
CA ILE A 264 -10.80 -10.12 -5.51
C ILE A 264 -10.76 -11.05 -6.72
N SER A 265 -11.85 -11.75 -6.97
CA SER A 265 -12.10 -12.46 -8.22
C SER A 265 -13.20 -11.78 -9.03
N SER A 266 -13.68 -12.46 -10.07
CA SER A 266 -14.78 -11.97 -10.90
C SER A 266 -16.14 -11.99 -10.20
N GLU A 267 -16.29 -12.81 -9.17
CA GLU A 267 -17.54 -12.95 -8.43
C GLU A 267 -17.59 -11.96 -7.25
N THR A 268 -18.76 -11.45 -6.95
CA THR A 268 -18.95 -10.39 -5.94
C THR A 268 -18.75 -10.83 -4.49
N ASP A 269 -18.81 -12.14 -4.24
CA ASP A 269 -18.58 -12.77 -2.94
C ASP A 269 -17.15 -13.30 -2.75
N GLU A 270 -16.31 -13.19 -3.79
CA GLU A 270 -14.91 -13.58 -3.75
C GLU A 270 -13.99 -12.42 -3.33
N ASN A 271 -14.16 -12.00 -2.08
CA ASN A 271 -13.37 -10.93 -1.47
C ASN A 271 -12.46 -11.54 -0.41
N TYR A 272 -11.15 -11.50 -0.67
CA TYR A 272 -10.14 -12.19 0.12
C TYR A 272 -9.32 -11.22 0.96
N HIS A 273 -9.01 -11.68 2.18
CA HIS A 273 -8.24 -10.92 3.15
C HIS A 273 -7.15 -11.80 3.74
N VAL A 274 -5.94 -11.27 3.83
CA VAL A 274 -4.85 -11.90 4.60
C VAL A 274 -5.18 -11.80 6.09
N PRO A 275 -5.24 -12.91 6.83
CA PRO A 275 -5.47 -12.88 8.26
C PRO A 275 -4.41 -12.08 9.00
N ILE A 276 -4.77 -11.46 10.12
CA ILE A 276 -3.80 -10.76 10.97
C ILE A 276 -2.73 -11.71 11.53
N THR A 277 -3.01 -13.00 11.65
CA THR A 277 -2.07 -14.04 12.09
C THR A 277 -0.89 -14.16 11.16
N GLU A 278 -1.09 -14.07 9.86
CA GLU A 278 0.01 -14.10 8.88
C GLU A 278 1.02 -12.97 9.10
N PHE A 279 0.55 -11.78 9.49
CA PHE A 279 1.43 -10.68 9.88
C PHE A 279 2.25 -11.01 11.13
N PHE A 280 1.68 -11.71 12.10
CA PHE A 280 2.43 -12.11 13.29
C PHE A 280 3.45 -13.18 12.99
N ASP A 281 3.11 -14.15 12.15
CA ASP A 281 3.98 -15.24 11.75
C ASP A 281 5.16 -14.77 10.88
N THR A 282 4.93 -13.80 9.98
CA THR A 282 5.96 -13.19 9.13
C THR A 282 6.62 -11.95 9.75
N TRP A 283 6.25 -11.54 10.97
CA TRP A 283 6.70 -10.28 11.57
C TRP A 283 8.21 -10.12 11.63
N SER A 284 8.92 -11.18 12.05
CA SER A 284 10.40 -11.15 12.12
C SER A 284 11.03 -10.86 10.76
N ASP A 285 10.45 -11.41 9.70
CA ASP A 285 10.96 -11.25 8.34
C ASP A 285 10.62 -9.84 7.82
N LEU A 286 9.40 -9.35 8.09
CA LEU A 286 8.98 -7.99 7.74
C LEU A 286 9.84 -6.90 8.39
N ILE A 287 10.38 -7.12 9.60
CA ILE A 287 11.22 -6.14 10.30
C ILE A 287 12.72 -6.40 10.11
N ALA A 288 13.14 -7.64 9.81
CA ALA A 288 14.54 -8.03 9.64
C ALA A 288 15.07 -7.66 8.26
N ALA A 289 14.19 -7.40 7.32
CA ALA A 289 14.57 -7.03 5.99
C ALA A 289 15.53 -5.83 6.05
N PRO A 290 16.76 -5.95 5.53
CA PRO A 290 17.67 -4.83 5.47
C PRO A 290 16.95 -3.75 4.65
N VAL A 291 16.61 -2.63 5.30
CA VAL A 291 16.20 -1.45 4.53
C VAL A 291 17.32 -1.21 3.54
N PRO A 292 17.17 -1.54 2.25
CA PRO A 292 18.24 -1.23 1.32
C PRO A 292 18.42 0.27 1.45
N VAL A 293 19.61 0.70 1.82
CA VAL A 293 19.97 2.10 1.65
C VAL A 293 19.81 2.31 0.15
N SER A 294 18.63 2.77 -0.23
CA SER A 294 18.35 3.05 -1.63
C SER A 294 19.48 3.98 -2.05
N LYS A 295 20.35 3.49 -2.93
CA LYS A 295 21.21 4.40 -3.68
C LYS A 295 20.29 5.53 -4.07
N PRO A 296 20.64 6.82 -3.79
CA PRO A 296 19.78 7.92 -4.17
C PRO A 296 19.34 7.62 -5.60
N GLU A 297 18.03 7.41 -5.79
CA GLU A 297 17.53 7.21 -7.16
C GLU A 297 18.11 8.35 -7.97
N PRO A 298 18.80 8.07 -9.08
CA PRO A 298 19.30 9.13 -9.92
C PRO A 298 18.11 10.05 -10.16
N VAL A 299 18.26 11.34 -9.84
CA VAL A 299 17.21 12.34 -10.01
C VAL A 299 16.71 12.18 -11.44
N ARG A 300 15.60 11.48 -11.62
CA ARG A 300 15.04 11.28 -12.95
C ARG A 300 14.66 12.65 -13.47
N PRO A 301 15.11 13.04 -14.65
CA PRO A 301 14.68 14.29 -15.23
C PRO A 301 13.15 14.31 -15.21
N GLN A 302 12.56 15.38 -14.66
CA GLN A 302 11.11 15.51 -14.60
C GLN A 302 10.53 15.54 -16.02
N ALA A 303 9.50 14.75 -16.23
CA ALA A 303 8.77 14.77 -17.48
C ALA A 303 7.95 16.07 -17.57
N TYR A 304 7.90 16.59 -18.77
CA TYR A 304 7.24 17.85 -19.08
C TYR A 304 6.29 17.68 -20.25
N CYS A 305 5.07 18.11 -20.09
CA CYS A 305 4.07 18.17 -21.17
C CYS A 305 3.63 19.59 -21.51
N GLY A 306 3.88 20.57 -20.64
CA GLY A 306 3.57 21.98 -20.85
C GLY A 306 2.07 22.29 -20.83
N LEU A 307 1.36 21.73 -19.88
CA LEU A 307 -0.04 22.05 -19.60
C LEU A 307 -0.28 22.18 -18.09
N SER A 308 -1.35 22.86 -17.73
CA SER A 308 -1.86 22.92 -16.35
C SER A 308 -3.30 22.43 -16.33
N VAL A 309 -3.68 21.80 -15.24
CA VAL A 309 -5.03 21.28 -15.00
C VAL A 309 -5.68 21.97 -13.81
N ILE A 310 -6.99 21.97 -13.77
CA ILE A 310 -7.81 22.42 -12.64
C ILE A 310 -8.98 21.48 -12.46
N ASP A 311 -9.52 21.44 -11.25
CA ASP A 311 -10.79 20.78 -10.96
C ASP A 311 -11.94 21.77 -11.14
N GLU A 312 -12.77 21.56 -12.15
CA GLU A 312 -13.93 22.38 -12.45
C GLU A 312 -15.18 21.50 -12.60
N GLY A 313 -16.20 21.78 -11.79
CA GLY A 313 -17.46 21.04 -11.82
C GLY A 313 -17.30 19.54 -11.54
N GLY A 314 -16.29 19.15 -10.75
CA GLY A 314 -16.00 17.75 -10.43
C GLY A 314 -15.26 17.00 -11.54
N ASN A 315 -14.63 17.72 -12.47
CA ASN A 315 -13.90 17.14 -13.60
C ASN A 315 -12.53 17.78 -13.72
N CYS A 316 -11.52 16.98 -14.09
CA CYS A 316 -10.19 17.47 -14.42
C CYS A 316 -10.22 18.16 -15.81
N ARG A 317 -9.90 19.45 -15.87
CA ARG A 317 -9.86 20.24 -17.10
C ARG A 317 -8.51 20.89 -17.35
N LEU A 318 -8.14 21.00 -18.61
CA LEU A 318 -6.97 21.76 -19.03
C LEU A 318 -7.22 23.25 -18.88
N SER A 319 -6.48 23.90 -18.00
CA SER A 319 -6.60 25.37 -17.76
C SER A 319 -5.66 26.16 -18.65
N LYS A 320 -4.44 25.66 -18.86
CA LYS A 320 -3.40 26.36 -19.63
C LYS A 320 -2.60 25.37 -20.47
N ILE A 321 -2.19 25.82 -21.67
CA ILE A 321 -1.25 25.10 -22.51
C ILE A 321 -0.15 26.05 -22.94
N GLU A 322 1.09 25.65 -22.69
CA GLU A 322 2.26 26.45 -23.05
C GLU A 322 2.55 26.36 -24.54
N LYS A 323 2.92 27.48 -25.14
CA LYS A 323 3.27 27.53 -26.55
C LYS A 323 4.47 26.62 -26.86
N ASN A 324 4.43 25.91 -27.97
CA ASN A 324 5.48 24.99 -28.44
C ASN A 324 5.73 23.77 -27.54
N SER A 325 4.91 23.57 -26.51
CA SER A 325 4.99 22.41 -25.61
C SER A 325 4.56 21.10 -26.30
N PRO A 326 4.86 19.94 -25.70
CA PRO A 326 4.32 18.64 -26.16
C PRO A 326 2.79 18.63 -26.26
N ALA A 327 2.10 19.19 -25.28
CA ALA A 327 0.63 19.31 -25.28
C ALA A 327 0.11 20.16 -26.43
N ALA A 328 0.76 21.31 -26.71
CA ALA A 328 0.39 22.17 -27.84
C ALA A 328 0.60 21.46 -29.17
N LYS A 329 1.73 20.79 -29.36
CA LYS A 329 2.04 20.00 -30.56
C LYS A 329 1.06 18.83 -30.78
N ALA A 330 0.56 18.24 -29.68
CA ALA A 330 -0.45 17.20 -29.71
C ALA A 330 -1.87 17.73 -30.00
N GLY A 331 -2.06 19.06 -30.09
CA GLY A 331 -3.33 19.69 -30.43
C GLY A 331 -4.34 19.78 -29.28
N LEU A 332 -3.89 19.66 -28.03
CA LEU A 332 -4.72 19.91 -26.87
C LEU A 332 -5.08 21.40 -26.76
N LYS A 333 -6.20 21.69 -26.13
CA LYS A 333 -6.70 23.07 -25.95
C LYS A 333 -7.14 23.31 -24.51
N PRO A 334 -7.01 24.56 -24.01
CA PRO A 334 -7.66 24.94 -22.75
C PRO A 334 -9.17 24.62 -22.83
N GLY A 335 -9.75 24.15 -21.72
CA GLY A 335 -11.14 23.70 -21.62
C GLY A 335 -11.38 22.23 -21.98
N ASP A 336 -10.42 21.51 -22.55
CA ASP A 336 -10.53 20.07 -22.72
C ASP A 336 -10.68 19.37 -21.36
N GLN A 337 -11.66 18.51 -21.20
CA GLN A 337 -11.83 17.68 -20.02
C GLN A 337 -10.98 16.41 -20.19
N VAL A 338 -10.08 16.13 -19.26
CA VAL A 338 -9.32 14.89 -19.22
C VAL A 338 -10.22 13.78 -18.66
N LEU A 339 -10.42 12.71 -19.43
CA LEU A 339 -11.22 11.55 -19.02
C LEU A 339 -10.33 10.39 -18.56
N GLU A 340 -9.28 10.11 -19.32
CA GLU A 340 -8.40 8.97 -19.09
C GLU A 340 -6.94 9.32 -19.47
N VAL A 341 -5.98 8.69 -18.79
CA VAL A 341 -4.57 8.62 -19.19
C VAL A 341 -4.19 7.16 -19.26
N ASP A 342 -3.70 6.69 -20.42
CA ASP A 342 -3.34 5.28 -20.69
C ASP A 342 -4.43 4.27 -20.27
N GLY A 343 -5.70 4.63 -20.53
CA GLY A 343 -6.88 3.80 -20.20
C GLY A 343 -7.36 3.90 -18.76
N ARG A 344 -6.67 4.62 -17.88
CA ARG A 344 -7.12 4.85 -16.51
C ARG A 344 -7.88 6.16 -16.40
N ARG A 345 -9.01 6.10 -15.72
CA ARG A 345 -9.89 7.25 -15.51
C ARG A 345 -9.24 8.31 -14.63
N ILE A 346 -9.37 9.57 -15.01
CA ILE A 346 -8.92 10.74 -14.26
C ILE A 346 -10.14 11.53 -13.79
N GLU A 347 -10.29 11.64 -12.49
CA GLU A 347 -11.41 12.36 -11.87
C GLU A 347 -10.99 13.73 -11.32
N VAL A 348 -9.74 13.84 -10.86
CA VAL A 348 -9.19 15.05 -10.23
C VAL A 348 -7.84 15.45 -10.82
N SER A 349 -7.53 16.74 -10.78
CA SER A 349 -6.30 17.30 -11.33
C SER A 349 -5.03 16.71 -10.70
N SER A 350 -5.04 16.47 -9.39
CA SER A 350 -3.91 15.88 -8.67
C SER A 350 -3.53 14.48 -9.18
N SER A 351 -4.51 13.67 -9.61
CA SER A 351 -4.24 12.37 -10.23
C SER A 351 -3.52 12.51 -11.58
N PHE A 352 -3.92 13.49 -12.37
CA PHE A 352 -3.26 13.79 -13.65
C PHE A 352 -1.83 14.31 -13.45
N GLU A 353 -1.64 15.28 -12.54
CA GLU A 353 -0.33 15.84 -12.24
C GLU A 353 0.66 14.77 -11.76
N ARG A 354 0.18 13.83 -10.94
CA ARG A 354 0.96 12.68 -10.50
C ARG A 354 1.40 11.82 -11.69
N TRP A 355 0.51 11.50 -12.62
CA TRP A 355 0.85 10.74 -13.81
C TRP A 355 2.00 11.36 -14.59
N ILE A 356 1.97 12.69 -14.77
CA ILE A 356 3.05 13.40 -15.45
C ILE A 356 4.35 13.35 -14.63
N ALA A 357 4.27 13.58 -13.32
CA ALA A 357 5.45 13.58 -12.44
C ALA A 357 6.17 12.23 -12.37
N GLU A 358 5.43 11.14 -12.51
CA GLU A 358 5.95 9.77 -12.45
C GLU A 358 6.39 9.22 -13.81
N SER A 359 5.95 9.86 -14.89
CA SER A 359 6.38 9.49 -16.24
C SER A 359 7.79 10.00 -16.51
N GLY A 360 8.53 9.26 -17.36
CA GLY A 360 9.86 9.65 -17.81
C GLY A 360 9.83 10.53 -19.07
N PRO A 361 10.84 11.40 -19.28
CA PRO A 361 11.03 12.06 -20.55
C PRO A 361 11.19 11.04 -21.68
N GLY A 362 10.53 11.29 -22.81
CA GLY A 362 10.52 10.39 -23.97
C GLY A 362 9.36 9.41 -23.97
N GLU A 363 8.69 9.18 -22.85
CA GLU A 363 7.47 8.37 -22.79
C GLU A 363 6.32 9.04 -23.56
N THR A 364 5.43 8.21 -24.10
CA THR A 364 4.23 8.68 -24.78
C THR A 364 3.01 8.28 -23.98
N LEU A 365 2.30 9.27 -23.44
CA LEU A 365 1.02 9.08 -22.74
C LEU A 365 -0.14 9.25 -23.73
N LYS A 366 -1.14 8.41 -23.61
CA LYS A 366 -2.35 8.45 -24.42
C LYS A 366 -3.50 9.07 -23.61
N LEU A 367 -3.76 10.35 -23.87
CA LEU A 367 -4.85 11.06 -23.20
C LEU A 367 -6.16 10.85 -23.96
N LYS A 368 -7.21 10.57 -23.23
CA LYS A 368 -8.59 10.61 -23.72
C LYS A 368 -9.26 11.85 -23.16
N VAL A 369 -9.59 12.79 -24.03
CA VAL A 369 -10.16 14.08 -23.63
C VAL A 369 -11.50 14.33 -24.29
N ARG A 370 -12.37 15.08 -23.58
CA ARG A 370 -13.64 15.57 -24.13
C ARG A 370 -13.50 17.05 -24.50
N ARG A 371 -13.78 17.36 -25.75
CA ARG A 371 -13.86 18.73 -26.29
C ARG A 371 -15.26 18.98 -26.82
N GLY A 372 -16.07 19.73 -26.07
CA GLY A 372 -17.51 19.85 -26.38
C GLY A 372 -18.17 18.44 -26.37
N ASN A 373 -18.81 18.07 -27.48
CA ASN A 373 -19.47 16.76 -27.61
C ASN A 373 -18.55 15.66 -28.22
N ARG A 374 -17.28 15.95 -28.46
CA ARG A 374 -16.35 14.98 -29.09
C ARG A 374 -15.38 14.43 -28.07
N ILE A 375 -15.15 13.13 -28.16
CA ILE A 375 -14.09 12.44 -27.42
C ILE A 375 -12.91 12.24 -28.36
N LEU A 376 -11.72 12.69 -27.94
CA LEU A 376 -10.48 12.62 -28.69
C LEU A 376 -9.49 11.74 -27.94
N SER A 377 -8.73 10.93 -28.68
CA SER A 377 -7.58 10.18 -28.15
C SER A 377 -6.31 10.86 -28.66
N VAL A 378 -5.53 11.44 -27.75
CA VAL A 378 -4.40 12.30 -28.06
C VAL A 378 -3.11 11.73 -27.46
N PRO A 379 -2.18 11.21 -28.26
CA PRO A 379 -0.87 10.80 -27.77
C PRO A 379 0.01 12.04 -27.51
N ILE A 380 0.67 12.09 -26.36
CA ILE A 380 1.61 13.15 -25.98
C ILE A 380 2.96 12.52 -25.68
N LYS A 381 3.98 12.86 -26.44
CA LYS A 381 5.36 12.47 -26.14
C LYS A 381 5.97 13.48 -25.17
N LEU A 382 6.24 13.03 -23.95
CA LEU A 382 6.81 13.86 -22.89
C LEU A 382 8.25 14.27 -23.21
N GLN A 383 8.64 15.43 -22.76
CA GLN A 383 10.01 15.97 -22.88
C GLN A 383 10.64 16.14 -21.50
N THR A 384 11.92 16.40 -21.44
CA THR A 384 12.58 16.87 -20.20
C THR A 384 12.10 18.27 -19.89
N GLN A 385 11.86 18.57 -18.60
CA GLN A 385 11.44 19.90 -18.18
C GLN A 385 12.50 20.93 -18.58
N PRO A 386 12.12 22.02 -19.27
CA PRO A 386 13.05 23.08 -19.62
C PRO A 386 13.70 23.67 -18.36
N GLY A 387 15.03 23.72 -18.33
CA GLY A 387 15.79 24.26 -17.17
C GLY A 387 16.21 23.23 -16.10
N ALA A 388 15.89 21.95 -16.25
CA ALA A 388 16.31 20.89 -15.30
C ALA A 388 17.72 20.35 -15.55
N THR A 389 18.50 20.95 -16.43
CA THR A 389 19.89 20.58 -16.69
C THR A 389 20.82 21.53 -15.95
N LYS A 390 21.19 21.19 -14.73
CA LYS A 390 22.50 21.50 -14.15
C LYS A 390 22.82 20.54 -13.03
#